data_5c00e9e17bbf543a33528f004a941b85
#
_entry.id   5c00e9e17bbf543a33528f004a941b85
#
_cell.length_a   1.000
_cell.length_b   1.000
_cell.length_c   1.000
_cell.angle_alpha   90.00
_cell.angle_beta   90.00
_cell.angle_gamma   90.00
#
_symmetry.space_group_name_H-M   'P 1'
#
loop_
_entity.id
_entity.type
_entity.pdbx_description
1 polymer ?
#
loop_
_entity_poly.entity_id
_entity_poly.type
_entity_poly.pdbx_seq_one_letter_code
_entity_poly.pdbx_strand_id
1 'polypeptide(L)'
;MTNELTFNSDWFTHNVPALEAIMADLKPSKILEIGSFEGRSTVFFLENMLNIHDKVEIHCIDSWLGGREHIQSGWDMNGVERQFEENIRTFLHSFNEKKECKVVKRKGYSHAKMIELLAQGYENYFDFIYVDGSHEATDVLFDALLAHRLVRGGG
;
A
#
# COMPACT_ATOMS: atom_id res chain seq x y z
N MET A 1 -23.41 -3.84 -13.96
CA MET A 1 -23.27 -2.81 -12.92
C MET A 1 -21.79 -2.49 -12.85
N THR A 2 -21.39 -1.27 -13.22
CA THR A 2 -20.01 -0.81 -13.02
C THR A 2 -19.82 -0.67 -11.52
N ASN A 3 -19.06 -1.59 -10.92
CA ASN A 3 -18.67 -1.44 -9.54
C ASN A 3 -17.79 -0.18 -9.47
N GLU A 4 -18.19 0.81 -8.70
CA GLU A 4 -17.40 2.01 -8.46
C GLU A 4 -16.51 1.79 -7.23
N LEU A 5 -15.32 2.42 -7.25
CA LEU A 5 -14.43 2.45 -6.10
C LEU A 5 -15.12 3.22 -4.96
N THR A 6 -15.12 2.66 -3.76
CA THR A 6 -15.77 3.26 -2.60
C THR A 6 -14.76 3.46 -1.47
N PHE A 7 -14.62 4.71 -1.02
CA PHE A 7 -13.75 5.07 0.09
C PHE A 7 -14.54 5.91 1.09
N ASN A 8 -14.62 5.45 2.32
CA ASN A 8 -15.43 6.08 3.39
C ASN A 8 -14.66 7.17 4.17
N SER A 9 -13.36 7.29 3.92
CA SER A 9 -12.51 8.33 4.52
C SER A 9 -11.63 8.98 3.47
N ASP A 10 -11.14 10.19 3.76
CA ASP A 10 -10.18 10.89 2.92
C ASP A 10 -9.02 11.44 3.76
N TRP A 11 -8.17 10.53 4.20
CA TRP A 11 -6.92 10.87 4.89
C TRP A 11 -5.71 10.94 3.93
N PHE A 12 -5.91 10.62 2.66
CA PHE A 12 -4.85 10.45 1.67
C PHE A 12 -4.71 11.62 0.69
N THR A 13 -5.81 12.26 0.29
CA THR A 13 -5.82 13.23 -0.83
C THR A 13 -4.85 14.40 -0.64
N HIS A 14 -4.59 14.82 0.59
CA HIS A 14 -3.62 15.89 0.87
C HIS A 14 -2.17 15.51 0.54
N ASN A 15 -1.82 14.21 0.48
CA ASN A 15 -0.50 13.71 0.14
C ASN A 15 -0.28 13.60 -1.38
N VAL A 16 -1.35 13.61 -2.17
CA VAL A 16 -1.32 13.35 -3.63
C VAL A 16 -0.31 14.23 -4.37
N PRO A 17 -0.28 15.59 -4.19
CA PRO A 17 0.65 16.41 -4.96
C PRO A 17 2.12 16.06 -4.73
N ALA A 18 2.50 15.72 -3.50
CA ALA A 18 3.86 15.31 -3.18
C ALA A 18 4.18 13.93 -3.74
N LEU A 19 3.23 12.99 -3.63
CA LEU A 19 3.40 11.63 -4.14
C LEU A 19 3.44 11.59 -5.67
N GLU A 20 2.66 12.40 -6.38
CA GLU A 20 2.73 12.52 -7.85
C GLU A 20 4.14 12.96 -8.30
N ALA A 21 4.74 13.93 -7.61
CA ALA A 21 6.11 14.36 -7.91
C ALA A 21 7.13 13.22 -7.70
N ILE A 22 7.01 12.47 -6.59
CA ILE A 22 7.86 11.31 -6.30
C ILE A 22 7.66 10.21 -7.35
N MET A 23 6.42 9.87 -7.68
CA MET A 23 6.10 8.84 -8.68
C MET A 23 6.64 9.20 -10.07
N ALA A 24 6.56 10.48 -10.46
CA ALA A 24 7.07 10.98 -11.73
C ALA A 24 8.60 10.91 -11.81
N ASP A 25 9.30 11.14 -10.70
CA ASP A 25 10.77 11.11 -10.61
C ASP A 25 11.29 9.67 -10.53
N LEU A 26 10.82 8.89 -9.56
CA LEU A 26 11.30 7.53 -9.29
C LEU A 26 10.80 6.50 -10.31
N LYS A 27 9.60 6.69 -10.86
CA LYS A 27 8.93 5.74 -11.78
C LYS A 27 8.98 4.30 -11.26
N PRO A 28 8.51 4.04 -10.03
CA PRO A 28 8.62 2.73 -9.44
C PRO A 28 7.75 1.70 -10.17
N SER A 29 8.20 0.46 -10.22
CA SER A 29 7.43 -0.70 -10.71
C SER A 29 7.11 -1.70 -9.61
N LYS A 30 7.77 -1.57 -8.46
CA LYS A 30 7.60 -2.43 -7.28
C LYS A 30 7.48 -1.56 -6.04
N ILE A 31 6.32 -1.60 -5.41
CA ILE A 31 6.02 -0.80 -4.20
C ILE A 31 5.71 -1.71 -3.02
N LEU A 32 6.18 -1.33 -1.83
CA LEU A 32 5.69 -1.83 -0.55
C LEU A 32 4.90 -0.72 0.14
N GLU A 33 3.67 -1.01 0.49
CA GLU A 33 2.78 -0.13 1.24
C GLU A 33 2.54 -0.70 2.63
N ILE A 34 2.68 0.14 3.65
CA ILE A 34 2.44 -0.17 5.05
C ILE A 34 1.32 0.74 5.55
N GLY A 35 0.18 0.13 5.87
CA GLY A 35 -1.07 0.84 6.12
C GLY A 35 -1.88 1.07 4.85
N SER A 36 -2.63 0.06 4.44
CA SER A 36 -3.41 0.11 3.19
C SER A 36 -4.87 0.50 3.39
N PHE A 37 -5.42 0.31 4.59
CA PHE A 37 -6.79 0.65 4.98
C PHE A 37 -7.83 0.16 3.95
N GLU A 38 -8.60 1.06 3.30
CA GLU A 38 -9.57 0.73 2.23
C GLU A 38 -8.94 0.67 0.83
N GLY A 39 -7.60 0.88 0.71
CA GLY A 39 -6.85 0.78 -0.54
C GLY A 39 -6.85 2.03 -1.42
N ARG A 40 -7.19 3.23 -0.88
CA ARG A 40 -7.17 4.48 -1.66
C ARG A 40 -5.75 4.79 -2.18
N SER A 41 -4.75 4.74 -1.31
CA SER A 41 -3.34 4.90 -1.67
C SER A 41 -2.84 3.79 -2.59
N THR A 42 -3.26 2.55 -2.33
CA THR A 42 -2.94 1.40 -3.19
C THR A 42 -3.40 1.63 -4.64
N VAL A 43 -4.66 2.06 -4.83
CA VAL A 43 -5.21 2.38 -6.16
C VAL A 43 -4.42 3.51 -6.81
N PHE A 44 -4.15 4.60 -6.08
CA PHE A 44 -3.34 5.71 -6.58
C PHE A 44 -1.96 5.24 -7.08
N PHE A 45 -1.25 4.41 -6.32
CA PHE A 45 0.05 3.88 -6.75
C PHE A 45 -0.08 2.99 -7.98
N LEU A 46 -1.08 2.12 -8.02
CA LEU A 46 -1.33 1.25 -9.17
C LEU A 46 -1.61 2.04 -10.44
N GLU A 47 -2.45 3.08 -10.39
CA GLU A 47 -2.74 3.96 -11.52
C GLU A 47 -1.46 4.62 -12.05
N ASN A 48 -0.65 5.20 -11.16
CA ASN A 48 0.60 5.85 -11.54
C ASN A 48 1.61 4.86 -12.15
N MET A 49 1.81 3.70 -11.52
CA MET A 49 2.72 2.67 -12.03
C MET A 49 2.28 2.14 -13.41
N LEU A 50 0.99 1.83 -13.55
CA LEU A 50 0.45 1.25 -14.78
C LEU A 50 0.40 2.24 -15.95
N ASN A 51 0.41 3.55 -15.69
CA ASN A 51 0.58 4.56 -16.72
C ASN A 51 1.98 4.56 -17.35
N ILE A 52 2.98 4.05 -16.62
CA ILE A 52 4.40 4.06 -17.01
C ILE A 52 4.87 2.68 -17.46
N HIS A 53 4.43 1.61 -16.74
CA HIS A 53 4.92 0.26 -16.91
C HIS A 53 3.82 -0.71 -17.38
N ASP A 54 4.21 -1.75 -18.10
CA ASP A 54 3.32 -2.85 -18.49
C ASP A 54 3.26 -3.97 -17.44
N LYS A 55 4.23 -3.97 -16.51
CA LYS A 55 4.30 -4.93 -15.41
C LYS A 55 4.62 -4.23 -14.10
N VAL A 56 3.74 -4.40 -13.11
CA VAL A 56 3.86 -3.78 -11.79
C VAL A 56 3.55 -4.74 -10.66
N GLU A 57 4.16 -4.49 -9.50
CA GLU A 57 3.94 -5.27 -8.29
C GLU A 57 3.79 -4.35 -7.08
N ILE A 58 2.74 -4.53 -6.29
CA ILE A 58 2.56 -3.86 -5.00
C ILE A 58 2.28 -4.87 -3.89
N HIS A 59 2.99 -4.75 -2.78
CA HIS A 59 2.71 -5.50 -1.56
C HIS A 59 2.05 -4.56 -0.55
N CYS A 60 0.90 -4.96 -0.03
CA CYS A 60 0.08 -4.18 0.89
C CYS A 60 0.10 -4.85 2.26
N ILE A 61 0.76 -4.25 3.23
CA ILE A 61 0.80 -4.72 4.61
C ILE A 61 -0.18 -3.89 5.44
N ASP A 62 -1.13 -4.57 6.07
CA ASP A 62 -2.02 -3.99 7.06
C ASP A 62 -2.47 -5.09 8.03
N SER A 63 -2.69 -4.72 9.27
CA SER A 63 -3.27 -5.66 10.26
C SER A 63 -4.78 -5.78 10.12
N TRP A 64 -5.43 -4.73 9.59
CA TRP A 64 -6.88 -4.52 9.60
C TRP A 64 -7.51 -4.71 10.99
N LEU A 65 -6.72 -4.46 12.04
CA LEU A 65 -7.19 -4.44 13.42
C LEU A 65 -7.50 -3.01 13.88
N GLY A 66 -7.01 -2.01 13.14
CA GLY A 66 -7.11 -0.59 13.45
C GLY A 66 -6.10 -0.13 14.52
N GLY A 67 -5.77 1.15 14.46
CA GLY A 67 -5.08 1.86 15.53
C GLY A 67 -6.05 2.30 16.63
N ARG A 68 -5.52 2.96 17.67
CA ARG A 68 -6.33 3.48 18.78
C ARG A 68 -7.43 4.43 18.31
N GLU A 69 -7.13 5.28 17.33
CA GLU A 69 -8.06 6.23 16.75
C GLU A 69 -9.25 5.55 16.06
N HIS A 70 -9.01 4.45 15.35
CA HIS A 70 -10.07 3.67 14.69
C HIS A 70 -10.99 3.00 15.69
N ILE A 71 -10.42 2.40 16.74
CA ILE A 71 -11.18 1.74 17.81
C ILE A 71 -12.03 2.78 18.56
N GLN A 72 -11.45 3.93 18.90
CA GLN A 72 -12.16 5.01 19.59
C GLN A 72 -13.29 5.62 18.74
N SER A 73 -13.11 5.67 17.43
CA SER A 73 -14.09 6.19 16.47
C SER A 73 -15.14 5.14 16.05
N GLY A 74 -15.05 3.90 16.54
CA GLY A 74 -16.03 2.85 16.28
C GLY A 74 -16.01 2.27 14.87
N TRP A 75 -14.88 2.32 14.16
CA TRP A 75 -14.76 1.73 12.83
C TRP A 75 -14.96 0.21 12.83
N ASP A 76 -15.75 -0.30 11.89
CA ASP A 76 -15.80 -1.74 11.57
C ASP A 76 -14.57 -2.13 10.74
N MET A 77 -13.49 -2.51 11.40
CA MET A 77 -12.24 -2.87 10.72
C MET A 77 -12.37 -4.10 9.81
N ASN A 78 -13.29 -5.02 10.11
CA ASN A 78 -13.61 -6.11 9.16
C ASN A 78 -14.29 -5.57 7.91
N GLY A 79 -15.11 -4.54 8.04
CA GLY A 79 -15.71 -3.81 6.92
C GLY A 79 -14.64 -3.11 6.07
N VAL A 80 -13.67 -2.48 6.71
CA VAL A 80 -12.52 -1.82 6.05
C VAL A 80 -11.71 -2.83 5.22
N GLU A 81 -11.39 -3.99 5.78
CA GLU A 81 -10.67 -5.05 5.07
C GLU A 81 -11.45 -5.56 3.85
N ARG A 82 -12.76 -5.80 3.99
CA ARG A 82 -13.61 -6.19 2.86
C ARG A 82 -13.66 -5.10 1.79
N GLN A 83 -13.72 -3.83 2.20
CA GLN A 83 -13.72 -2.70 1.27
C GLN A 83 -12.39 -2.59 0.50
N PHE A 84 -11.27 -2.84 1.16
CA PHE A 84 -9.97 -2.95 0.49
C PHE A 84 -10.01 -4.01 -0.63
N GLU A 85 -10.46 -5.23 -0.31
CA GLU A 85 -10.53 -6.32 -1.28
C GLU A 85 -11.46 -6.00 -2.45
N GLU A 86 -12.61 -5.35 -2.17
CA GLU A 86 -13.57 -4.94 -3.20
C GLU A 86 -12.98 -3.86 -4.12
N ASN A 87 -12.35 -2.83 -3.55
CA ASN A 87 -11.71 -1.76 -4.32
C ASN A 87 -10.60 -2.29 -5.22
N ILE A 88 -9.71 -3.15 -4.69
CA ILE A 88 -8.65 -3.74 -5.51
C ILE A 88 -9.23 -4.61 -6.63
N ARG A 89 -10.22 -5.45 -6.35
CA ARG A 89 -10.89 -6.27 -7.36
C ARG A 89 -11.53 -5.39 -8.44
N THR A 90 -12.27 -4.35 -8.03
CA THR A 90 -12.93 -3.40 -8.94
C THR A 90 -11.91 -2.70 -9.83
N PHE A 91 -10.81 -2.23 -9.25
CA PHE A 91 -9.73 -1.60 -9.99
C PHE A 91 -9.13 -2.55 -11.04
N LEU A 92 -8.77 -3.76 -10.63
CA LEU A 92 -8.16 -4.75 -11.53
C LEU A 92 -9.09 -5.15 -12.69
N HIS A 93 -10.41 -5.18 -12.48
CA HIS A 93 -11.38 -5.46 -13.56
C HIS A 93 -11.56 -4.28 -14.53
N SER A 94 -11.31 -3.05 -14.08
CA SER A 94 -11.43 -1.85 -14.93
C SER A 94 -10.18 -1.60 -15.78
N PHE A 95 -9.08 -2.29 -15.45
CA PHE A 95 -7.78 -2.04 -16.09
C PHE A 95 -7.59 -2.91 -17.34
N ASN A 96 -6.70 -2.43 -18.24
CA ASN A 96 -6.43 -3.10 -19.52
C ASN A 96 -5.76 -4.46 -19.31
N GLU A 97 -6.38 -5.55 -19.80
CA GLU A 97 -5.92 -6.93 -19.70
C GLU A 97 -4.52 -7.21 -20.29
N LYS A 98 -3.97 -6.26 -21.06
CA LYS A 98 -2.62 -6.38 -21.63
C LYS A 98 -1.49 -6.07 -20.65
N LYS A 99 -1.82 -5.51 -19.47
CA LYS A 99 -0.84 -5.16 -18.44
C LYS A 99 -0.87 -6.15 -17.29
N GLU A 100 0.30 -6.51 -16.79
CA GLU A 100 0.45 -7.41 -15.65
C GLU A 100 0.48 -6.60 -14.34
N CYS A 101 -0.52 -6.79 -13.50
CA CYS A 101 -0.63 -6.14 -12.21
C CYS A 101 -0.69 -7.19 -11.09
N LYS A 102 0.33 -7.23 -10.25
CA LYS A 102 0.40 -8.12 -9.09
C LYS A 102 0.18 -7.34 -7.81
N VAL A 103 -0.93 -7.62 -7.12
CA VAL A 103 -1.23 -7.09 -5.79
C VAL A 103 -1.12 -8.21 -4.77
N VAL A 104 -0.26 -8.03 -3.77
CA VAL A 104 -0.02 -9.02 -2.71
C VAL A 104 -0.49 -8.47 -1.38
N LYS A 105 -1.65 -8.94 -0.91
CA LYS A 105 -2.16 -8.63 0.43
C LYS A 105 -1.36 -9.41 1.47
N ARG A 106 -0.82 -8.71 2.47
CA ARG A 106 -0.04 -9.27 3.58
C ARG A 106 -0.67 -8.85 4.91
N LYS A 107 -1.69 -9.60 5.36
CA LYS A 107 -2.39 -9.29 6.61
C LYS A 107 -1.50 -9.59 7.82
N GLY A 108 -1.29 -8.58 8.67
CA GLY A 108 -0.54 -8.68 9.92
C GLY A 108 0.14 -7.37 10.31
N TYR A 109 0.81 -7.38 11.44
CA TYR A 109 1.59 -6.23 11.89
C TYR A 109 2.75 -5.96 10.95
N SER A 110 3.03 -4.68 10.70
CA SER A 110 4.05 -4.21 9.76
C SER A 110 5.41 -4.85 9.99
N HIS A 111 5.93 -4.76 11.20
CA HIS A 111 7.23 -5.31 11.56
C HIS A 111 7.34 -6.82 11.33
N ALA A 112 6.29 -7.59 11.67
CA ALA A 112 6.28 -9.03 11.47
C ALA A 112 6.31 -9.38 9.98
N LYS A 113 5.50 -8.69 9.16
CA LYS A 113 5.44 -8.93 7.72
C LYS A 113 6.70 -8.46 6.98
N MET A 114 7.34 -7.38 7.43
CA MET A 114 8.61 -6.94 6.85
C MET A 114 9.77 -7.89 7.22
N ILE A 115 9.79 -8.45 8.42
CA ILE A 115 10.76 -9.51 8.79
C ILE A 115 10.54 -10.77 7.94
N GLU A 116 9.28 -11.19 7.72
CA GLU A 116 8.96 -12.29 6.81
C GLU A 116 9.46 -12.01 5.38
N LEU A 117 9.30 -10.77 4.87
CA LEU A 117 9.82 -10.36 3.57
C LEU A 117 11.34 -10.49 3.50
N LEU A 118 12.06 -10.00 4.51
CA LEU A 118 13.52 -10.16 4.58
C LEU A 118 13.94 -11.64 4.58
N ALA A 119 13.25 -12.47 5.36
CA ALA A 119 13.51 -13.91 5.40
C ALA A 119 13.21 -14.63 4.06
N GLN A 120 12.29 -14.08 3.25
CA GLN A 120 11.95 -14.55 1.91
C GLN A 120 12.89 -14.02 0.81
N GLY A 121 13.90 -13.20 1.16
CA GLY A 121 14.88 -12.67 0.21
C GLY A 121 14.49 -11.37 -0.49
N TYR A 122 13.53 -10.61 0.05
CA TYR A 122 13.11 -9.30 -0.50
C TYR A 122 14.05 -8.14 -0.06
N GLU A 123 15.26 -8.41 0.40
CA GLU A 123 16.23 -7.36 0.70
C GLU A 123 16.58 -6.57 -0.58
N ASN A 124 16.57 -5.23 -0.50
CA ASN A 124 16.82 -4.32 -1.64
C ASN A 124 15.91 -4.58 -2.87
N TYR A 125 14.65 -4.95 -2.64
CA TYR A 125 13.74 -5.39 -3.70
C TYR A 125 12.80 -4.31 -4.21
N PHE A 126 12.24 -3.48 -3.31
CA PHE A 126 11.23 -2.48 -3.66
C PHE A 126 11.87 -1.19 -4.17
N ASP A 127 11.23 -0.60 -5.19
CA ASP A 127 11.66 0.68 -5.76
C ASP A 127 11.25 1.86 -4.87
N PHE A 128 10.13 1.71 -4.17
CA PHE A 128 9.55 2.71 -3.28
C PHE A 128 8.82 2.02 -2.12
N ILE A 129 8.92 2.58 -0.93
CA ILE A 129 8.18 2.09 0.26
C ILE A 129 7.41 3.26 0.87
N TYR A 130 6.09 3.11 0.98
CA TYR A 130 5.20 4.06 1.61
C TYR A 130 4.81 3.56 3.00
N VAL A 131 5.18 4.33 4.05
CA VAL A 131 4.92 3.99 5.46
C VAL A 131 3.86 4.93 6.00
N ASP A 132 2.65 4.43 6.14
CA ASP A 132 1.46 5.15 6.64
C ASP A 132 0.59 4.24 7.53
N GLY A 133 1.23 3.42 8.37
CA GLY A 133 0.54 2.44 9.21
C GLY A 133 0.22 2.97 10.60
N SER A 134 1.17 2.87 11.52
CA SER A 134 1.03 3.35 12.90
C SER A 134 1.52 4.79 13.03
N HIS A 135 0.88 5.57 13.93
CA HIS A 135 1.34 6.91 14.32
C HIS A 135 2.09 6.91 15.67
N GLU A 136 2.32 5.74 16.27
CA GLU A 136 3.14 5.60 17.47
C GLU A 136 4.63 5.69 17.09
N ALA A 137 5.38 6.56 17.77
CA ALA A 137 6.77 6.87 17.40
C ALA A 137 7.70 5.63 17.34
N THR A 138 7.51 4.68 18.22
CA THR A 138 8.29 3.44 18.25
C THR A 138 8.02 2.55 17.05
N ASP A 139 6.76 2.45 16.62
CA ASP A 139 6.36 1.65 15.46
C ASP A 139 6.89 2.28 14.18
N VAL A 140 6.72 3.60 14.03
CA VAL A 140 7.23 4.35 12.86
C VAL A 140 8.74 4.20 12.72
N LEU A 141 9.49 4.29 13.83
CA LEU A 141 10.94 4.11 13.81
C LEU A 141 11.31 2.68 13.39
N PHE A 142 10.62 1.69 13.93
CA PHE A 142 10.89 0.29 13.62
C PHE A 142 10.55 -0.05 12.17
N ASP A 143 9.42 0.44 11.69
CA ASP A 143 9.01 0.30 10.29
C ASP A 143 10.03 0.96 9.35
N ALA A 144 10.52 2.15 9.66
CA ALA A 144 11.52 2.84 8.87
C ALA A 144 12.86 2.06 8.79
N LEU A 145 13.31 1.47 9.89
CA LEU A 145 14.54 0.66 9.92
C LEU A 145 14.41 -0.61 9.07
N LEU A 146 13.27 -1.29 9.12
CA LEU A 146 13.02 -2.48 8.30
C LEU A 146 12.81 -2.10 6.84
N ALA A 147 12.08 -1.01 6.56
CA ALA A 147 11.88 -0.50 5.21
C ALA A 147 13.21 -0.17 4.53
N HIS A 148 14.17 0.42 5.26
CA HIS A 148 15.52 0.71 4.73
C HIS A 148 16.26 -0.54 4.22
N ARG A 149 15.98 -1.72 4.79
CA ARG A 149 16.56 -2.99 4.32
C ARG A 149 15.84 -3.55 3.08
N LEU A 150 14.59 -3.21 2.90
CA LEU A 150 13.73 -3.71 1.82
C LEU A 150 13.77 -2.83 0.58
N VAL A 151 14.05 -1.52 0.73
CA VAL A 151 14.17 -0.60 -0.39
C VAL A 151 15.53 -0.75 -1.08
N ARG A 152 15.54 -0.70 -2.41
CA ARG A 152 16.79 -0.70 -3.19
C ARG A 152 17.54 0.64 -3.05
N GLY A 153 18.84 0.63 -3.31
CA GLY A 153 19.64 1.85 -3.33
C GLY A 153 19.10 2.85 -4.36
N GLY A 154 18.79 4.07 -3.90
CA GLY A 154 18.19 5.14 -4.72
C GLY A 154 16.67 5.12 -4.80
N GLY A 155 16.01 4.25 -4.05
CA GLY A 155 14.55 4.22 -3.87
C GLY A 155 14.08 5.02 -2.66
#